data_cc2fc70620d683acaed907379906bba4
#
_entry.id   cc2fc70620d683acaed907379906bba4
#
_cell.length_a   1.000
_cell.length_b   1.000
_cell.length_c   1.000
_cell.angle_alpha   90.00
_cell.angle_beta   90.00
_cell.angle_gamma   90.00
#
_symmetry.space_group_name_H-M   'P 1'
#
loop_
_entity.id
_entity.type
_entity.pdbx_description
1 polymer ?
#
loop_
_entity_poly.entity_id
_entity_poly.type
_entity_poly.pdbx_seq_one_letter_code
_entity_poly.pdbx_strand_id
1 'polypeptide(L)'
;DGDARGGAALSINSVTGGKPVCFVGTGEKLDALEPFHAERVVSRLLGMGDVMSLIEKAETAYDLEEQAKLEKKIKKNAFTLEDFKDQLKQIQKMGSIQQLIGMIPGANKLKGLNVDERAFVKIEAIINSMTLSERNKHNIVNSSRKRRIASGSGTTVNDVNKLLKQFVQMQKMMKKMSSGKGRGGFDLGSM
;
A
#
# COMPACT_ATOMS: atom_id res chain seq x y z
N ASP A 1 -24.43 -2.08 3.95
CA ASP A 1 -24.20 -2.27 5.39
C ASP A 1 -24.39 -3.74 5.72
N GLY A 2 -23.30 -4.50 5.66
CA GLY A 2 -23.31 -5.92 5.96
C GLY A 2 -23.03 -6.21 7.44
N ASP A 3 -23.21 -7.48 7.83
CA ASP A 3 -22.89 -7.94 9.19
C ASP A 3 -21.38 -8.06 9.38
N ALA A 4 -20.74 -6.98 9.84
CA ALA A 4 -19.30 -6.93 10.08
C ALA A 4 -18.80 -7.91 11.15
N ARG A 5 -19.70 -8.50 11.97
CA ARG A 5 -19.37 -9.45 13.04
C ARG A 5 -19.72 -10.89 12.73
N GLY A 6 -20.30 -11.17 11.55
CA GLY A 6 -20.60 -12.53 11.11
C GLY A 6 -21.78 -13.21 11.82
N GLY A 7 -22.59 -12.49 12.60
CA GLY A 7 -23.75 -13.07 13.30
C GLY A 7 -24.81 -13.59 12.35
N ALA A 8 -25.07 -12.87 11.26
CA ALA A 8 -26.00 -13.32 10.22
C ALA A 8 -25.53 -14.63 9.57
N ALA A 9 -24.24 -14.81 9.33
CA ALA A 9 -23.69 -16.05 8.77
C ALA A 9 -23.93 -17.26 9.70
N LEU A 10 -23.77 -17.08 11.01
CA LEU A 10 -24.07 -18.11 12.01
C LEU A 10 -25.56 -18.45 12.03
N SER A 11 -26.44 -17.43 11.99
CA SER A 11 -27.88 -17.64 11.95
C SER A 11 -28.33 -18.37 10.69
N ILE A 12 -27.82 -17.99 9.53
CA ILE A 12 -28.12 -18.65 8.25
C ILE A 12 -27.62 -20.12 8.29
N ASN A 13 -26.41 -20.36 8.77
CA ASN A 13 -25.87 -21.70 8.90
C ASN A 13 -26.76 -22.60 9.78
N SER A 14 -27.25 -22.08 10.91
CA SER A 14 -28.15 -22.78 11.82
C SER A 14 -29.46 -23.12 11.16
N VAL A 15 -30.11 -22.18 10.48
CA VAL A 15 -31.41 -22.35 9.84
C VAL A 15 -31.35 -23.25 8.61
N THR A 16 -30.24 -23.24 7.88
CA THR A 16 -30.05 -24.04 6.66
C THR A 16 -29.55 -25.45 6.91
N GLY A 17 -29.42 -25.87 8.18
CA GLY A 17 -28.93 -27.21 8.53
C GLY A 17 -27.46 -27.40 8.22
N GLY A 18 -26.63 -26.39 8.41
CA GLY A 18 -25.18 -26.47 8.28
C GLY A 18 -24.66 -26.31 6.84
N LYS A 19 -25.37 -25.64 5.97
CA LYS A 19 -24.85 -25.35 4.62
C LYS A 19 -23.60 -24.47 4.71
N PRO A 20 -22.51 -24.82 3.99
CA PRO A 20 -21.26 -24.06 4.08
C PRO A 20 -21.38 -22.69 3.44
N VAL A 21 -20.78 -21.68 4.06
CA VAL A 21 -20.56 -20.38 3.44
C VAL A 21 -19.38 -20.54 2.47
N CYS A 22 -19.58 -20.29 1.19
CA CYS A 22 -18.55 -20.48 0.17
C CYS A 22 -17.80 -19.17 -0.16
N PHE A 23 -18.48 -18.04 -0.15
CA PHE A 23 -17.93 -16.76 -0.54
C PHE A 23 -18.35 -15.66 0.42
N VAL A 24 -17.57 -14.59 0.48
CA VAL A 24 -17.86 -13.36 1.22
C VAL A 24 -17.69 -12.15 0.31
N GLY A 25 -18.65 -11.22 0.33
CA GLY A 25 -18.54 -9.93 -0.32
C GLY A 25 -17.74 -8.97 0.56
N THR A 26 -16.68 -8.41 0.04
CA THR A 26 -15.80 -7.45 0.74
C THR A 26 -15.97 -6.01 0.23
N GLY A 27 -16.87 -5.80 -0.74
CA GLY A 27 -17.16 -4.49 -1.35
C GLY A 27 -18.27 -4.59 -2.40
N GLU A 28 -18.48 -3.51 -3.15
CA GLU A 28 -19.54 -3.37 -4.13
C GLU A 28 -19.12 -3.71 -5.57
N LYS A 29 -17.83 -3.92 -5.82
CA LYS A 29 -17.30 -4.25 -7.14
C LYS A 29 -17.32 -5.75 -7.40
N LEU A 30 -17.26 -6.16 -8.68
CA LEU A 30 -17.26 -7.57 -9.09
C LEU A 30 -16.03 -8.34 -8.58
N ASP A 31 -14.91 -7.68 -8.42
CA ASP A 31 -13.66 -8.21 -7.87
C ASP A 31 -13.63 -8.27 -6.33
N ALA A 32 -14.68 -7.78 -5.67
CA ALA A 32 -14.82 -7.79 -4.23
C ALA A 32 -15.54 -9.05 -3.69
N LEU A 33 -15.52 -10.16 -4.43
CA LEU A 33 -16.00 -11.46 -3.99
C LEU A 33 -14.81 -12.36 -3.70
N GLU A 34 -14.66 -12.76 -2.44
CA GLU A 34 -13.56 -13.61 -1.97
C GLU A 34 -14.07 -14.96 -1.46
N PRO A 35 -13.28 -16.06 -1.56
CA PRO A 35 -13.60 -17.32 -0.90
C PRO A 35 -13.71 -17.13 0.62
N PHE A 36 -14.68 -17.81 1.24
CA PHE A 36 -14.87 -17.75 2.68
C PHE A 36 -13.89 -18.68 3.41
N HIS A 37 -13.06 -18.10 4.29
CA HIS A 37 -12.14 -18.82 5.17
C HIS A 37 -12.52 -18.53 6.63
N ALA A 38 -13.15 -19.50 7.30
CA ALA A 38 -13.64 -19.34 8.67
C ALA A 38 -12.56 -18.88 9.66
N GLU A 39 -11.37 -19.48 9.59
CA GLU A 39 -10.25 -19.15 10.46
C GLU A 39 -9.79 -17.69 10.30
N ARG A 40 -9.77 -17.18 9.07
CA ARG A 40 -9.40 -15.79 8.77
C ARG A 40 -10.42 -14.81 9.30
N VAL A 41 -11.72 -15.16 9.18
CA VAL A 41 -12.82 -14.34 9.72
C VAL A 41 -12.72 -14.28 11.24
N VAL A 42 -12.51 -15.41 11.90
CA VAL A 42 -12.33 -15.47 13.36
C VAL A 42 -11.10 -14.69 13.80
N SER A 43 -9.96 -14.84 13.15
CA SER A 43 -8.74 -14.09 13.46
C SER A 43 -8.95 -12.58 13.36
N ARG A 44 -9.68 -12.12 12.33
CA ARG A 44 -10.06 -10.70 12.20
C ARG A 44 -10.96 -10.21 13.33
N LEU A 45 -11.96 -11.00 13.71
CA LEU A 45 -12.89 -10.67 14.81
C LEU A 45 -12.16 -10.58 16.15
N LEU A 46 -11.18 -11.45 16.39
CA LEU A 46 -10.34 -11.45 17.60
C LEU A 46 -9.25 -10.38 17.60
N GLY A 47 -9.14 -9.58 16.52
CA GLY A 47 -8.11 -8.56 16.41
C GLY A 47 -6.70 -9.08 16.16
N MET A 48 -6.55 -10.35 15.84
CA MET A 48 -5.26 -11.00 15.53
C MET A 48 -4.75 -10.65 14.12
N GLY A 49 -5.56 -9.97 13.31
CA GLY A 49 -5.26 -9.64 11.92
C GLY A 49 -5.46 -10.81 10.96
N ASP A 50 -5.23 -10.58 9.69
CA ASP A 50 -5.30 -11.58 8.62
C ASP A 50 -4.00 -11.59 7.82
N VAL A 51 -2.94 -12.09 8.46
CA VAL A 51 -1.58 -12.10 7.89
C VAL A 51 -1.51 -12.98 6.64
N MET A 52 -2.28 -14.09 6.60
CA MET A 52 -2.27 -15.00 5.44
C MET A 52 -2.87 -14.33 4.19
N SER A 53 -4.00 -13.65 4.32
CA SER A 53 -4.56 -12.88 3.21
C SER A 53 -3.63 -11.75 2.76
N LEU A 54 -2.88 -11.14 3.67
CA LEU A 54 -1.88 -10.13 3.33
C LEU A 54 -0.73 -10.76 2.52
N ILE A 55 -0.24 -11.92 2.91
CA ILE A 55 0.81 -12.66 2.20
C ILE A 55 0.33 -13.04 0.79
N GLU A 56 -0.86 -13.64 0.66
CA GLU A 56 -1.43 -14.03 -0.64
C GLU A 56 -1.63 -12.84 -1.57
N LYS A 57 -2.15 -11.72 -1.05
CA LYS A 57 -2.28 -10.48 -1.83
C LYS A 57 -0.93 -9.90 -2.23
N ALA A 58 0.08 -10.02 -1.37
CA ALA A 58 1.43 -9.63 -1.71
C ALA A 58 2.02 -10.53 -2.80
N GLU A 59 1.91 -11.84 -2.68
CA GLU A 59 2.42 -12.81 -3.66
C GLU A 59 1.78 -12.62 -5.05
N THR A 60 0.47 -12.36 -5.10
CA THR A 60 -0.24 -12.12 -6.36
C THR A 60 0.06 -10.74 -6.97
N ALA A 61 0.41 -9.75 -6.16
CA ALA A 61 0.69 -8.40 -6.62
C ALA A 61 2.15 -8.19 -7.06
N TYR A 62 3.08 -9.04 -6.58
CA TYR A 62 4.50 -8.88 -6.83
C TYR A 62 5.03 -9.91 -7.84
N ASP A 63 5.58 -9.39 -8.93
CA ASP A 63 6.45 -10.16 -9.82
C ASP A 63 7.85 -10.27 -9.17
N LEU A 64 8.31 -11.50 -8.90
CA LEU A 64 9.61 -11.78 -8.28
C LEU A 64 10.77 -11.16 -9.07
N GLU A 65 10.64 -11.08 -10.39
CA GLU A 65 11.65 -10.43 -11.23
C GLU A 65 11.71 -8.91 -11.01
N GLU A 66 10.54 -8.27 -10.84
CA GLU A 66 10.46 -6.83 -10.56
C GLU A 66 11.04 -6.50 -9.19
N GLN A 67 10.79 -7.36 -8.19
CA GLN A 67 11.40 -7.21 -6.85
C GLN A 67 12.94 -7.29 -6.92
N ALA A 68 13.49 -8.28 -7.62
CA ALA A 68 14.94 -8.40 -7.75
C ALA A 68 15.58 -7.21 -8.49
N LYS A 69 14.88 -6.67 -9.50
CA LYS A 69 15.31 -5.45 -10.21
C LYS A 69 15.27 -4.23 -9.27
N LEU A 70 14.22 -4.12 -8.46
CA LEU A 70 14.07 -3.02 -7.50
C LEU A 70 15.14 -3.05 -6.41
N GLU A 71 15.42 -4.23 -5.82
CA GLU A 71 16.51 -4.37 -4.86
C GLU A 71 17.86 -3.93 -5.42
N LYS A 72 18.18 -4.35 -6.66
CA LYS A 72 19.39 -3.93 -7.35
C LYS A 72 19.45 -2.42 -7.53
N LYS A 73 18.32 -1.77 -7.87
CA LYS A 73 18.24 -0.31 -8.01
C LYS A 73 18.42 0.40 -6.66
N ILE A 74 17.82 -0.11 -5.58
CA ILE A 74 17.98 0.45 -4.23
C ILE A 74 19.44 0.36 -3.77
N LYS A 75 20.07 -0.82 -3.92
CA LYS A 75 21.49 -1.03 -3.59
C LYS A 75 22.43 -0.10 -4.38
N LYS A 76 22.08 0.20 -5.64
CA LYS A 76 22.84 1.13 -6.50
C LYS A 76 22.48 2.61 -6.31
N ASN A 77 21.61 2.97 -5.36
CA ASN A 77 21.04 4.32 -5.20
C ASN A 77 20.39 4.88 -6.49
N ALA A 78 19.84 4.01 -7.32
CA ALA A 78 19.22 4.33 -8.60
C ALA A 78 17.68 4.33 -8.55
N PHE A 79 17.08 4.43 -7.36
CA PHE A 79 15.64 4.51 -7.17
C PHE A 79 15.11 5.86 -7.68
N THR A 80 14.14 5.82 -8.58
CA THR A 80 13.61 6.99 -9.30
C THR A 80 12.15 7.28 -8.93
N LEU A 81 11.60 8.42 -9.36
CA LEU A 81 10.18 8.71 -9.23
C LEU A 81 9.31 7.79 -10.11
N GLU A 82 9.86 7.25 -11.22
CA GLU A 82 9.15 6.22 -12.00
C GLU A 82 9.01 4.93 -11.19
N ASP A 83 10.09 4.45 -10.56
CA ASP A 83 10.04 3.29 -9.68
C ASP A 83 9.07 3.51 -8.50
N PHE A 84 9.04 4.71 -7.94
CA PHE A 84 8.10 5.08 -6.89
C PHE A 84 6.65 5.01 -7.35
N LYS A 85 6.34 5.49 -8.56
CA LYS A 85 5.01 5.38 -9.17
C LYS A 85 4.60 3.92 -9.35
N ASP A 86 5.51 3.07 -9.85
CA ASP A 86 5.23 1.66 -10.07
C ASP A 86 4.93 0.95 -8.74
N GLN A 87 5.67 1.28 -7.67
CA GLN A 87 5.39 0.78 -6.32
C GLN A 87 4.01 1.22 -5.81
N LEU A 88 3.64 2.49 -6.03
CA LEU A 88 2.30 2.97 -5.65
C LEU A 88 1.20 2.20 -6.37
N LYS A 89 1.37 1.93 -7.67
CA LYS A 89 0.41 1.13 -8.44
C LYS A 89 0.31 -0.31 -7.95
N GLN A 90 1.43 -0.93 -7.56
CA GLN A 90 1.42 -2.28 -7.00
C GLN A 90 0.66 -2.30 -5.66
N ILE A 91 0.89 -1.32 -4.78
CA ILE A 91 0.15 -1.20 -3.53
C ILE A 91 -1.36 -1.04 -3.79
N GLN A 92 -1.75 -0.23 -4.77
CA GLN A 92 -3.15 -0.05 -5.14
C GLN A 92 -3.80 -1.35 -5.68
N LYS A 93 -3.05 -2.19 -6.40
CA LYS A 93 -3.51 -3.50 -6.86
C LYS A 93 -3.78 -4.48 -5.71
N MET A 94 -3.10 -4.34 -4.58
CA MET A 94 -3.32 -5.17 -3.38
C MET A 94 -4.63 -4.84 -2.64
N GLY A 95 -5.33 -3.80 -3.04
CA GLY A 95 -6.56 -3.30 -2.42
C GLY A 95 -6.40 -1.94 -1.77
N SER A 96 -7.46 -1.47 -1.07
CA SER A 96 -7.37 -0.17 -0.38
C SER A 96 -6.36 -0.26 0.78
N ILE A 97 -5.63 0.83 1.00
CA ILE A 97 -4.63 0.89 2.08
C ILE A 97 -5.29 0.69 3.45
N GLN A 98 -6.54 1.12 3.61
CA GLN A 98 -7.31 0.87 4.82
C GLN A 98 -7.56 -0.63 5.05
N GLN A 99 -7.82 -1.40 4.00
CA GLN A 99 -7.92 -2.86 4.09
C GLN A 99 -6.60 -3.50 4.48
N LEU A 100 -5.49 -3.05 3.87
CA LEU A 100 -4.15 -3.55 4.21
C LEU A 100 -3.76 -3.24 5.66
N ILE A 101 -4.02 -2.02 6.14
CA ILE A 101 -3.81 -1.66 7.56
C ILE A 101 -4.68 -2.52 8.48
N GLY A 102 -5.93 -2.81 8.09
CA GLY A 102 -6.85 -3.67 8.85
C GLY A 102 -6.37 -5.12 9.00
N MET A 103 -5.50 -5.59 8.11
CA MET A 103 -4.94 -6.95 8.15
C MET A 103 -3.70 -7.07 9.04
N ILE A 104 -3.07 -5.96 9.43
CA ILE A 104 -1.86 -5.96 10.27
C ILE A 104 -2.27 -6.12 11.74
N PRO A 105 -1.74 -7.14 12.46
CA PRO A 105 -1.97 -7.30 13.88
C PRO A 105 -1.50 -6.07 14.67
N GLY A 106 -2.32 -5.57 15.61
CA GLY A 106 -1.95 -4.41 16.44
C GLY A 106 -2.07 -3.05 15.75
N ALA A 107 -2.41 -2.97 14.46
CA ALA A 107 -2.62 -1.71 13.74
C ALA A 107 -3.88 -0.94 14.16
N ASN A 108 -4.63 -1.41 15.17
CA ASN A 108 -5.81 -0.72 15.70
C ASN A 108 -5.53 0.72 16.14
N LYS A 109 -4.29 1.03 16.55
CA LYS A 109 -3.83 2.40 16.86
C LYS A 109 -3.65 3.25 15.59
N LEU A 110 -3.52 2.63 14.42
CA LEU A 110 -3.38 3.29 13.12
C LEU A 110 -4.73 3.45 12.39
N LYS A 111 -5.82 2.84 12.89
CA LYS A 111 -7.18 3.00 12.32
C LYS A 111 -7.70 4.45 12.34
N GLY A 112 -7.07 5.34 13.14
CA GLY A 112 -7.36 6.77 13.13
C GLY A 112 -6.59 7.56 12.05
N LEU A 113 -5.62 6.95 11.37
CA LEU A 113 -4.97 7.53 10.22
C LEU A 113 -5.88 7.34 9.00
N ASN A 114 -6.73 8.32 8.79
CA ASN A 114 -7.49 8.46 7.55
C ASN A 114 -6.48 8.66 6.41
N VAL A 115 -5.96 7.55 5.85
CA VAL A 115 -5.09 7.63 4.69
C VAL A 115 -5.97 8.11 3.54
N ASP A 116 -5.87 9.39 3.25
CA ASP A 116 -6.64 10.01 2.18
C ASP A 116 -6.22 9.39 0.83
N GLU A 117 -7.08 8.52 0.30
CA GLU A 117 -6.85 7.91 -1.03
C GLU A 117 -6.65 8.99 -2.11
N ARG A 118 -7.23 10.18 -1.91
CA ARG A 118 -7.01 11.33 -2.80
C ARG A 118 -5.56 11.80 -2.78
N ALA A 119 -4.82 11.58 -1.70
CA ALA A 119 -3.39 11.91 -1.65
C ALA A 119 -2.59 11.06 -2.64
N PHE A 120 -2.93 9.78 -2.82
CA PHE A 120 -2.28 8.91 -3.81
C PHE A 120 -2.60 9.33 -5.23
N VAL A 121 -3.86 9.65 -5.51
CA VAL A 121 -4.28 10.18 -6.81
C VAL A 121 -3.53 11.46 -7.15
N LYS A 122 -3.35 12.37 -6.19
CA LYS A 122 -2.56 13.59 -6.37
C LYS A 122 -1.09 13.30 -6.66
N ILE A 123 -0.47 12.39 -5.90
CA ILE A 123 0.93 11.99 -6.12
C ILE A 123 1.09 11.42 -7.53
N GLU A 124 0.20 10.51 -7.94
CA GLU A 124 0.24 9.93 -9.27
C GLU A 124 0.05 10.99 -10.36
N ALA A 125 -0.89 11.91 -10.21
CA ALA A 125 -1.12 13.00 -11.14
C ALA A 125 0.12 13.90 -11.29
N ILE A 126 0.81 14.23 -10.18
CA ILE A 126 2.04 15.01 -10.20
C ILE A 126 3.13 14.27 -10.98
N ILE A 127 3.35 12.98 -10.69
CA ILE A 127 4.38 12.19 -11.38
C ILE A 127 4.02 12.01 -12.87
N ASN A 128 2.75 11.80 -13.21
CA ASN A 128 2.29 11.67 -14.59
C ASN A 128 2.48 12.96 -15.39
N SER A 129 2.43 14.12 -14.74
CA SER A 129 2.68 15.43 -15.35
C SER A 129 4.17 15.74 -15.55
N MET A 130 5.07 14.91 -15.03
CA MET A 130 6.51 15.01 -15.26
C MET A 130 6.90 14.31 -16.55
N THR A 131 7.93 14.82 -17.23
CA THR A 131 8.59 14.11 -18.33
C THR A 131 9.38 12.91 -17.80
N LEU A 132 9.69 11.94 -18.66
CA LEU A 132 10.50 10.78 -18.29
C LEU A 132 11.87 11.18 -17.72
N SER A 133 12.50 12.22 -18.28
CA SER A 133 13.76 12.75 -17.78
C SER A 133 13.63 13.33 -16.36
N GLU A 134 12.51 13.98 -16.04
CA GLU A 134 12.25 14.53 -14.71
C GLU A 134 11.93 13.46 -13.68
N ARG A 135 11.24 12.39 -14.09
CA ARG A 135 10.98 11.22 -13.24
C ARG A 135 12.26 10.48 -12.89
N ASN A 136 13.16 10.33 -13.87
CA ASN A 136 14.45 9.66 -13.66
C ASN A 136 15.46 10.54 -12.91
N LYS A 137 15.40 11.86 -13.07
CA LYS A 137 16.34 12.81 -12.46
C LYS A 137 15.59 13.96 -11.81
N HIS A 138 15.04 13.76 -10.62
CA HIS A 138 14.26 14.77 -9.90
C HIS A 138 15.03 16.08 -9.64
N ASN A 139 16.37 16.05 -9.65
CA ASN A 139 17.21 17.24 -9.43
C ASN A 139 17.10 18.29 -10.53
N ILE A 140 16.63 17.92 -11.74
CA ILE A 140 16.44 18.88 -12.85
C ILE A 140 15.14 19.69 -12.72
N VAL A 141 14.30 19.35 -11.74
CA VAL A 141 12.98 19.99 -11.57
C VAL A 141 13.14 21.36 -10.88
N ASN A 142 13.38 22.37 -11.69
CA ASN A 142 13.49 23.78 -11.28
C ASN A 142 12.11 24.46 -11.08
N SER A 143 12.11 25.72 -10.68
CA SER A 143 10.87 26.47 -10.38
C SER A 143 9.90 26.59 -11.55
N SER A 144 10.39 26.74 -12.78
CA SER A 144 9.55 26.79 -13.99
C SER A 144 8.88 25.43 -14.25
N ARG A 145 9.66 24.33 -14.15
CA ARG A 145 9.13 22.96 -14.30
C ARG A 145 8.11 22.63 -13.22
N LYS A 146 8.35 23.03 -11.96
CA LYS A 146 7.38 22.84 -10.87
C LYS A 146 6.05 23.52 -11.16
N ARG A 147 6.06 24.75 -11.70
CA ARG A 147 4.82 25.44 -12.10
C ARG A 147 4.08 24.70 -13.21
N ARG A 148 4.79 24.24 -14.24
CA ARG A 148 4.21 23.46 -15.34
C ARG A 148 3.63 22.13 -14.81
N ILE A 149 4.35 21.41 -13.97
CA ILE A 149 3.92 20.13 -13.37
C ILE A 149 2.67 20.37 -12.51
N ALA A 150 2.67 21.39 -11.66
CA ALA A 150 1.52 21.75 -10.82
C ALA A 150 0.28 22.07 -11.65
N SER A 151 0.44 22.87 -12.71
CA SER A 151 -0.65 23.19 -13.63
C SER A 151 -1.19 21.93 -14.35
N GLY A 152 -0.30 21.08 -14.86
CA GLY A 152 -0.69 19.86 -15.58
C GLY A 152 -1.32 18.79 -14.71
N SER A 153 -1.01 18.77 -13.42
CA SER A 153 -1.57 17.81 -12.45
C SER A 153 -2.81 18.33 -11.70
N GLY A 154 -3.22 19.58 -11.92
CA GLY A 154 -4.31 20.20 -11.15
C GLY A 154 -3.96 20.37 -9.66
N THR A 155 -2.66 20.48 -9.32
CA THR A 155 -2.18 20.64 -7.96
C THR A 155 -1.45 21.96 -7.77
N THR A 156 -0.95 22.21 -6.57
CA THR A 156 -0.17 23.43 -6.28
C THR A 156 1.34 23.17 -6.37
N VAL A 157 2.12 24.25 -6.58
CA VAL A 157 3.59 24.17 -6.52
C VAL A 157 4.07 23.65 -5.15
N ASN A 158 3.30 23.94 -4.10
CA ASN A 158 3.60 23.44 -2.76
C ASN A 158 3.46 21.91 -2.67
N ASP A 159 2.43 21.33 -3.30
CA ASP A 159 2.24 19.87 -3.37
C ASP A 159 3.40 19.20 -4.10
N VAL A 160 3.84 19.78 -5.23
CA VAL A 160 5.02 19.31 -5.97
C VAL A 160 6.28 19.38 -5.10
N ASN A 161 6.50 20.46 -4.36
CA ASN A 161 7.64 20.59 -3.45
C ASN A 161 7.59 19.57 -2.32
N LYS A 162 6.40 19.35 -1.74
CA LYS A 162 6.18 18.36 -0.68
C LYS A 162 6.54 16.94 -1.15
N LEU A 163 6.04 16.56 -2.34
CA LEU A 163 6.37 15.26 -2.95
C LEU A 163 7.88 15.10 -3.17
N LEU A 164 8.53 16.06 -3.80
CA LEU A 164 9.97 15.99 -4.05
C LEU A 164 10.79 15.91 -2.76
N LYS A 165 10.41 16.65 -1.72
CA LYS A 165 11.06 16.60 -0.40
C LYS A 165 10.89 15.21 0.25
N GLN A 166 9.68 14.66 0.24
CA GLN A 166 9.39 13.32 0.76
C GLN A 166 10.16 12.25 0.01
N PHE A 167 10.22 12.33 -1.32
CA PHE A 167 10.97 11.41 -2.15
C PHE A 167 12.47 11.42 -1.81
N VAL A 168 13.08 12.59 -1.66
CA VAL A 168 14.50 12.70 -1.26
C VAL A 168 14.74 12.12 0.14
N GLN A 169 13.82 12.35 1.08
CA GLN A 169 13.92 11.75 2.42
C GLN A 169 13.85 10.22 2.35
N MET A 170 12.93 9.67 1.56
CA MET A 170 12.81 8.23 1.35
C MET A 170 14.07 7.64 0.73
N GLN A 171 14.63 8.25 -0.31
CA GLN A 171 15.92 7.82 -0.88
C GLN A 171 17.04 7.80 0.15
N LYS A 172 17.12 8.81 1.03
CA LYS A 172 18.11 8.85 2.12
C LYS A 172 17.91 7.71 3.13
N MET A 173 16.67 7.38 3.48
CA MET A 173 16.36 6.25 4.37
C MET A 173 16.76 4.92 3.72
N MET A 174 16.37 4.69 2.47
CA MET A 174 16.75 3.49 1.72
C MET A 174 18.27 3.31 1.63
N LYS A 175 18.98 4.41 1.38
CA LYS A 175 20.46 4.40 1.35
C LYS A 175 21.05 4.01 2.71
N LYS A 176 20.51 4.52 3.82
CA LYS A 176 20.97 4.15 5.17
C LYS A 176 20.72 2.67 5.46
N MET A 177 19.57 2.13 5.06
CA MET A 177 19.23 0.72 5.24
C MET A 177 20.14 -0.19 4.40
N SER A 178 20.41 0.16 3.13
CA SER A 178 21.23 -0.64 2.24
C SER A 178 22.74 -0.59 2.58
N SER A 179 23.20 0.48 3.25
CA SER A 179 24.62 0.64 3.61
C SER A 179 25.02 -0.04 4.93
N GLY A 180 24.12 -0.80 5.57
CA GLY A 180 24.44 -1.60 6.77
C GLY A 180 24.79 -0.79 8.03
N LYS A 181 24.78 0.55 7.99
CA LYS A 181 25.05 1.42 9.16
C LYS A 181 23.85 1.60 10.11
N GLY A 182 22.73 0.94 9.83
CA GLY A 182 21.53 0.90 10.67
C GLY A 182 21.47 -0.38 11.51
N ARG A 183 22.55 -0.77 12.20
CA ARG A 183 22.52 -1.76 13.28
C ARG A 183 21.90 -1.15 14.52
N GLY A 184 20.63 -0.85 14.45
CA GLY A 184 19.73 -0.68 15.58
C GLY A 184 18.68 -1.74 15.43
N GLY A 185 18.92 -2.94 15.96
CA GLY A 185 18.04 -4.08 15.87
C GLY A 185 16.66 -3.72 16.39
N PHE A 186 15.64 -3.95 15.60
CA PHE A 186 14.35 -4.39 16.13
C PHE A 186 14.62 -5.81 16.63
N ASP A 187 15.04 -5.90 17.88
CA ASP A 187 15.09 -7.15 18.64
C ASP A 187 13.65 -7.56 18.93
N LEU A 188 13.09 -8.41 18.08
CA LEU A 188 11.80 -9.10 18.27
C LEU A 188 11.97 -10.40 19.06
N GLY A 189 13.02 -10.51 19.85
CA GLY A 189 13.36 -11.72 20.57
C GLY A 189 13.63 -11.52 22.04
N SER A 190 12.65 -11.01 22.82
CA SER A 190 12.58 -11.31 24.26
C SER A 190 11.32 -10.66 24.87
N MET A 191 10.20 -11.35 24.80
CA MET A 191 9.20 -11.51 25.86
C MET A 191 8.21 -12.59 25.46
#